data_e27c3638888bdbe00d0fb78eeb1029d8
#
_entry.id   e27c3638888bdbe00d0fb78eeb1029d8
#
_cell.length_a   1.000
_cell.length_b   1.000
_cell.length_c   1.000
_cell.angle_alpha   90.00
_cell.angle_beta   90.00
_cell.angle_gamma   90.00
#
_symmetry.space_group_name_H-M   'P 1'
#
loop_
_entity.id
_entity.type
_entity.pdbx_description
1 polymer ?
#
loop_
_entity_poly.entity_id
_entity_poly.type
_entity_poly.pdbx_seq_one_letter_code
_entity_poly.pdbx_strand_id
1 'polypeptide(L)'
;PISGEFYIDKTSFTIDFNKEEQSRFYIKIDLKKSTAGFPLATKAMLGLSVLNAENYPFMEFKSTNIFKKGMRYEINGLLSLRGLKKNITIFVIGNKGNKKNAKTLNFGIKSSINRYDFGADGYSLLVGKEIELNSNIKLIKKE
;
A
#
# COMPACT_ATOMS: atom_id res chain seq x y z
N PRO A 1 10.02 13.02 12.14
CA PRO A 1 9.68 11.90 11.25
C PRO A 1 9.87 12.29 9.79
N ILE A 2 10.25 11.32 8.98
CA ILE A 2 10.43 11.50 7.55
C ILE A 2 9.13 11.11 6.87
N SER A 3 8.58 12.00 6.05
CA SER A 3 7.42 11.78 5.22
C SER A 3 7.80 11.76 3.76
N GLY A 4 7.15 10.91 2.99
CA GLY A 4 7.36 10.83 1.57
C GLY A 4 6.12 10.38 0.84
N GLU A 5 6.26 10.15 -0.45
CA GLU A 5 5.16 9.70 -1.29
C GLU A 5 5.61 8.52 -2.16
N PHE A 6 4.79 7.49 -2.20
CA PHE A 6 4.97 6.39 -3.14
C PHE A 6 4.14 6.64 -4.39
N TYR A 7 4.75 6.44 -5.54
CA TYR A 7 4.10 6.61 -6.83
C TYR A 7 3.37 5.32 -7.23
N ILE A 8 2.05 5.40 -7.33
CA ILE A 8 1.22 4.25 -7.75
C ILE A 8 1.30 4.10 -9.26
N ASP A 9 1.88 3.00 -9.72
CA ASP A 9 1.97 2.66 -11.14
C ASP A 9 0.67 2.02 -11.64
N LYS A 10 0.16 1.06 -10.88
CA LYS A 10 -1.11 0.39 -11.17
C LYS A 10 -1.86 0.09 -9.90
N THR A 11 -3.18 0.20 -9.95
CA THR A 11 -4.04 -0.26 -8.86
C THR A 11 -5.32 -0.84 -9.46
N SER A 12 -5.85 -1.87 -8.80
CA SER A 12 -7.11 -2.49 -9.15
C SER A 12 -7.81 -2.91 -7.86
N PHE A 13 -9.03 -2.46 -7.68
CA PHE A 13 -9.86 -2.86 -6.56
C PHE A 13 -11.24 -3.21 -7.10
N THR A 14 -11.55 -4.49 -7.09
CA THR A 14 -12.86 -5.01 -7.48
C THR A 14 -13.58 -5.50 -6.23
N ILE A 15 -14.70 -4.89 -5.90
CA ILE A 15 -15.53 -5.31 -4.78
C ILE A 15 -16.74 -6.05 -5.34
N ASP A 16 -16.94 -7.29 -4.90
CA ASP A 16 -18.17 -8.04 -5.15
C ASP A 16 -19.03 -7.93 -3.88
N PHE A 17 -20.09 -7.13 -3.94
CA PHE A 17 -20.96 -6.89 -2.78
C PHE A 17 -21.82 -8.10 -2.42
N ASN A 18 -21.99 -9.05 -3.33
CA ASN A 18 -22.78 -10.26 -3.10
C ASN A 18 -21.90 -11.42 -2.61
N LYS A 19 -20.65 -11.45 -3.06
CA LYS A 19 -19.67 -12.49 -2.68
C LYS A 19 -18.34 -11.82 -2.38
N GLU A 20 -18.21 -11.34 -1.16
CA GLU A 20 -17.03 -10.56 -0.73
C GLU A 20 -15.72 -11.32 -0.92
N GLU A 21 -15.75 -12.65 -0.79
CA GLU A 21 -14.58 -13.51 -1.01
C GLU A 21 -14.08 -13.48 -2.46
N GLN A 22 -14.88 -12.97 -3.41
CA GLN A 22 -14.45 -12.77 -4.79
C GLN A 22 -13.85 -11.38 -5.06
N SER A 23 -13.85 -10.52 -4.05
CA SER A 23 -13.20 -9.21 -4.17
C SER A 23 -11.70 -9.35 -4.33
N ARG A 24 -11.09 -8.42 -5.04
CA ARG A 24 -9.65 -8.42 -5.34
C ARG A 24 -9.07 -7.03 -5.14
N PHE A 25 -7.87 -6.98 -4.60
CA PHE A 25 -7.11 -5.75 -4.46
C PHE A 25 -5.68 -5.99 -4.95
N TYR A 26 -5.20 -5.09 -5.81
CA TYR A 26 -3.83 -5.11 -6.33
C TYR A 26 -3.30 -3.70 -6.40
N ILE A 27 -2.05 -3.51 -5.97
CA ILE A 27 -1.36 -2.25 -6.10
C ILE A 27 0.10 -2.49 -6.48
N LYS A 28 0.59 -1.70 -7.43
CA LYS A 28 1.99 -1.70 -7.85
C LYS A 28 2.55 -0.30 -7.69
N ILE A 29 3.67 -0.20 -7.01
CA ILE A 29 4.35 1.06 -6.71
C ILE A 29 5.64 1.11 -7.52
N ASP A 30 5.87 2.23 -8.22
CA ASP A 30 7.14 2.52 -8.88
C ASP A 30 8.04 3.25 -7.88
N LEU A 31 9.04 2.56 -7.33
CA LEU A 31 9.92 3.10 -6.31
C LEU A 31 10.80 4.22 -6.84
N LYS A 32 11.26 4.13 -8.09
CA LYS A 32 12.13 5.15 -8.68
C LYS A 32 11.43 6.50 -8.87
N LYS A 33 10.10 6.49 -8.93
CA LYS A 33 9.27 7.70 -9.01
C LYS A 33 8.78 8.17 -7.65
N SER A 34 9.15 7.46 -6.60
CA SER A 34 8.74 7.77 -5.22
C SER A 34 9.75 8.69 -4.55
N THR A 35 9.32 9.42 -3.52
CA THR A 35 10.18 10.38 -2.81
C THR A 35 10.06 10.23 -1.30
N ALA A 36 11.10 10.63 -0.58
CA ALA A 36 11.11 10.73 0.88
C ALA A 36 11.10 12.20 1.34
N GLY A 37 10.54 13.10 0.54
CA GLY A 37 10.31 14.48 0.88
C GLY A 37 11.42 15.45 0.45
N PHE A 38 12.68 15.01 0.43
CA PHE A 38 13.80 15.81 -0.06
C PHE A 38 14.87 14.91 -0.70
N PRO A 39 15.73 15.46 -1.58
CA PRO A 39 16.60 14.63 -2.43
C PRO A 39 17.52 13.67 -1.68
N LEU A 40 18.13 14.11 -0.59
CA LEU A 40 19.06 13.28 0.18
C LEU A 40 18.34 12.11 0.85
N ALA A 41 17.18 12.37 1.43
CA ALA A 41 16.36 11.32 2.04
C ALA A 41 15.81 10.36 0.98
N THR A 42 15.42 10.87 -0.18
CA THR A 42 14.96 10.04 -1.31
C THR A 42 16.06 9.10 -1.77
N LYS A 43 17.29 9.61 -1.94
CA LYS A 43 18.43 8.80 -2.32
C LYS A 43 18.70 7.69 -1.30
N ALA A 44 18.63 8.02 -0.01
CA ALA A 44 18.81 7.04 1.06
C ALA A 44 17.71 5.97 1.05
N MET A 45 16.45 6.38 0.87
CA MET A 45 15.31 5.46 0.81
C MET A 45 15.45 4.46 -0.34
N LEU A 46 15.87 4.92 -1.52
CA LEU A 46 15.98 4.07 -2.71
C LEU A 46 17.26 3.23 -2.71
N GLY A 47 18.17 3.46 -1.78
CA GLY A 47 19.47 2.83 -1.73
C GLY A 47 19.44 1.37 -1.31
N LEU A 48 20.60 0.73 -1.44
CA LEU A 48 20.80 -0.71 -1.23
C LEU A 48 20.36 -1.21 0.14
N SER A 49 20.58 -0.43 1.19
CA SER A 49 20.26 -0.84 2.56
C SER A 49 18.82 -0.56 2.99
N VAL A 50 18.03 0.09 2.16
CA VAL A 50 16.63 0.37 2.44
C VAL A 50 15.75 -0.31 1.39
N LEU A 51 15.32 0.36 0.34
CA LEU A 51 14.41 -0.27 -0.63
C LEU A 51 15.10 -0.95 -1.80
N ASN A 52 16.38 -0.65 -2.02
CA ASN A 52 17.17 -1.24 -3.12
C ASN A 52 16.46 -1.15 -4.46
N ALA A 53 16.01 0.04 -4.81
CA ALA A 53 15.19 0.27 -6.00
C ALA A 53 15.93 0.00 -7.31
N GLU A 54 17.26 0.06 -7.32
CA GLU A 54 18.05 -0.24 -8.51
C GLU A 54 17.84 -1.69 -8.95
N ASN A 55 17.82 -2.61 -8.00
CA ASN A 55 17.64 -4.04 -8.27
C ASN A 55 16.18 -4.47 -8.21
N TYR A 56 15.36 -3.77 -7.43
CA TYR A 56 13.95 -4.08 -7.22
C TYR A 56 13.13 -2.80 -7.35
N PRO A 57 12.88 -2.34 -8.58
CA PRO A 57 12.26 -1.03 -8.83
C PRO A 57 10.78 -0.95 -8.47
N PHE A 58 10.12 -2.08 -8.23
CA PHE A 58 8.68 -2.10 -7.93
C PHE A 58 8.39 -2.78 -6.61
N MET A 59 7.41 -2.24 -5.91
CA MET A 59 6.78 -2.87 -4.76
C MET A 59 5.37 -3.25 -5.17
N GLU A 60 4.93 -4.47 -4.86
CA GLU A 60 3.62 -4.96 -5.27
C GLU A 60 2.89 -5.59 -4.10
N PHE A 61 1.58 -5.36 -4.05
CA PHE A 61 0.68 -6.02 -3.12
C PHE A 61 -0.42 -6.72 -3.88
N LYS A 62 -0.65 -8.01 -3.55
CA LYS A 62 -1.76 -8.80 -4.10
C LYS A 62 -2.56 -9.37 -2.95
N SER A 63 -3.86 -9.11 -2.95
CA SER A 63 -4.75 -9.67 -1.93
C SER A 63 -4.85 -11.20 -2.03
N THR A 64 -4.97 -11.83 -0.87
CA THR A 64 -5.32 -13.25 -0.76
C THR A 64 -6.70 -13.43 -0.15
N ASN A 65 -7.05 -12.61 0.83
CA ASN A 65 -8.35 -12.65 1.50
C ASN A 65 -8.86 -11.25 1.74
N ILE A 66 -10.14 -11.03 1.56
CA ILE A 66 -10.79 -9.75 1.86
C ILE A 66 -11.99 -10.03 2.77
N PHE A 67 -12.02 -9.33 3.91
CA PHE A 67 -13.09 -9.44 4.89
C PHE A 67 -13.76 -8.10 5.10
N LYS A 68 -15.06 -8.05 5.01
CA LYS A 68 -15.81 -6.84 5.34
C LYS A 68 -16.22 -6.88 6.82
N LYS A 69 -15.91 -5.78 7.52
CA LYS A 69 -16.30 -5.57 8.90
C LYS A 69 -16.90 -4.17 9.04
N GLY A 70 -18.23 -4.07 8.95
CA GLY A 70 -18.92 -2.78 8.94
C GLY A 70 -18.58 -1.96 7.70
N MET A 71 -18.04 -0.75 7.88
CA MET A 71 -17.61 0.14 6.79
C MET A 71 -16.15 -0.07 6.40
N ARG A 72 -15.51 -1.08 6.97
CA ARG A 72 -14.09 -1.36 6.79
C ARG A 72 -13.89 -2.70 6.10
N TYR A 73 -12.90 -2.75 5.21
CA TYR A 73 -12.40 -4.00 4.66
C TYR A 73 -11.01 -4.28 5.23
N GLU A 74 -10.80 -5.49 5.71
CA GLU A 74 -9.48 -6.00 6.04
C GLU A 74 -8.98 -6.84 4.87
N ILE A 75 -7.85 -6.44 4.30
CA ILE A 75 -7.31 -7.09 3.12
C ILE A 75 -5.98 -7.70 3.50
N ASN A 76 -5.93 -9.02 3.56
CA ASN A 76 -4.69 -9.75 3.72
C ASN A 76 -4.10 -10.03 2.36
N GLY A 77 -2.80 -10.01 2.26
CA GLY A 77 -2.15 -10.28 1.00
C GLY A 77 -0.64 -10.38 1.12
N LEU A 78 -0.02 -10.56 -0.04
CA LEU A 78 1.44 -10.66 -0.15
C LEU A 78 2.00 -9.34 -0.63
N LEU A 79 2.90 -8.77 0.16
CA LEU A 79 3.70 -7.63 -0.24
C LEU A 79 5.05 -8.13 -0.73
N SER A 80 5.39 -7.75 -1.97
CA SER A 80 6.72 -8.00 -2.55
C SER A 80 7.54 -6.72 -2.43
N LEU A 81 8.67 -6.80 -1.75
CA LEU A 81 9.57 -5.68 -1.53
C LEU A 81 10.99 -6.24 -1.39
N ARG A 82 11.94 -5.64 -2.09
CA ARG A 82 13.35 -6.07 -2.09
C ARG A 82 13.54 -7.55 -2.45
N GLY A 83 12.70 -8.09 -3.33
CA GLY A 83 12.75 -9.49 -3.73
C GLY A 83 12.19 -10.47 -2.71
N LEU A 84 11.65 -9.99 -1.59
CA LEU A 84 11.02 -10.82 -0.57
C LEU A 84 9.51 -10.61 -0.57
N LYS A 85 8.78 -11.69 -0.27
CA LYS A 85 7.32 -11.66 -0.17
C LYS A 85 6.91 -12.00 1.25
N LYS A 86 6.12 -11.12 1.86
CA LYS A 86 5.61 -11.30 3.22
C LYS A 86 4.12 -10.99 3.27
N ASN A 87 3.42 -11.68 4.16
CA ASN A 87 2.01 -11.39 4.41
C ASN A 87 1.88 -10.09 5.19
N ILE A 88 1.02 -9.20 4.71
CA ILE A 88 0.63 -7.98 5.43
C ILE A 88 -0.87 -7.81 5.37
N THR A 89 -1.39 -6.92 6.21
CA THR A 89 -2.81 -6.54 6.21
C THR A 89 -2.94 -5.08 5.85
N ILE A 90 -3.84 -4.80 4.92
CA ILE A 90 -4.23 -3.45 4.54
C ILE A 90 -5.67 -3.22 4.98
N PHE A 91 -5.94 -2.03 5.53
CA PHE A 91 -7.29 -1.63 5.92
C PHE A 91 -7.81 -0.61 4.91
N VAL A 92 -8.99 -0.87 4.38
CA VAL A 92 -9.70 0.03 3.48
C VAL A 92 -10.97 0.48 4.19
N ILE A 93 -11.07 1.78 4.44
CA ILE A 93 -12.12 2.35 5.28
C ILE A 93 -13.00 3.25 4.41
N GLY A 94 -14.29 2.94 4.37
CA GLY A 94 -15.25 3.77 3.66
C GLY A 94 -15.41 5.14 4.31
N ASN A 95 -15.55 6.17 3.49
CA ASN A 95 -15.84 7.52 3.96
C ASN A 95 -17.31 7.61 4.39
N LYS A 96 -17.57 8.31 5.50
CA LYS A 96 -18.95 8.53 5.99
C LYS A 96 -19.84 9.28 4.99
N GLY A 97 -19.24 10.02 4.05
CA GLY A 97 -19.96 10.69 2.97
C GLY A 97 -20.42 9.80 1.83
N ASN A 98 -20.02 8.52 1.82
CA ASN A 98 -20.46 7.58 0.79
C ASN A 98 -21.95 7.31 0.94
N LYS A 99 -22.69 7.49 -0.15
CA LYS A 99 -24.12 7.22 -0.19
C LYS A 99 -24.36 5.88 -0.86
N LYS A 100 -25.36 5.14 -0.36
CA LYS A 100 -25.85 3.93 -1.01
C LYS A 100 -26.26 4.29 -2.45
N ASN A 101 -25.82 3.49 -3.42
CA ASN A 101 -26.07 3.69 -4.87
C ASN A 101 -25.33 4.88 -5.48
N ALA A 102 -24.37 5.49 -4.80
CA ALA A 102 -23.53 6.53 -5.40
C ALA A 102 -22.68 5.94 -6.53
N LYS A 103 -22.48 6.73 -7.60
CA LYS A 103 -21.57 6.33 -8.69
C LYS A 103 -20.11 6.31 -8.26
N THR A 104 -19.78 7.06 -7.24
CA THR A 104 -18.44 7.22 -6.74
C THR A 104 -18.41 6.93 -5.26
N LEU A 105 -17.46 6.09 -4.83
CA LEU A 105 -17.20 5.79 -3.43
C LEU A 105 -15.77 6.18 -3.10
N ASN A 106 -15.58 6.79 -1.94
CA ASN A 106 -14.27 7.19 -1.46
C ASN A 106 -13.85 6.31 -0.28
N PHE A 107 -12.60 5.86 -0.30
CA PHE A 107 -12.03 5.02 0.74
C PHE A 107 -10.66 5.56 1.17
N GLY A 108 -10.36 5.43 2.45
CA GLY A 108 -9.01 5.59 2.95
C GLY A 108 -8.31 4.24 3.02
N ILE A 109 -7.04 4.21 2.67
CA ILE A 109 -6.19 3.02 2.80
C ILE A 109 -5.19 3.25 3.90
N LYS A 110 -5.04 2.29 4.80
CA LYS A 110 -4.04 2.32 5.87
C LYS A 110 -3.34 0.98 5.98
N SER A 111 -2.03 1.03 6.17
CA SER A 111 -1.24 -0.15 6.47
C SER A 111 0.02 0.24 7.24
N SER A 112 0.59 -0.71 7.94
CA SER A 112 1.88 -0.56 8.61
C SER A 112 2.77 -1.73 8.21
N ILE A 113 4.00 -1.42 7.82
CA ILE A 113 4.97 -2.40 7.35
C ILE A 113 6.21 -2.30 8.22
N ASN A 114 6.70 -3.43 8.73
CA ASN A 114 8.01 -3.50 9.37
C ASN A 114 9.05 -3.72 8.27
N ARG A 115 9.81 -2.67 7.95
CA ARG A 115 10.79 -2.73 6.87
C ARG A 115 11.92 -3.74 7.13
N TYR A 116 12.18 -4.06 8.39
CA TYR A 116 13.20 -5.04 8.75
C TYR A 116 12.84 -6.46 8.28
N ASP A 117 11.53 -6.77 8.19
CA ASP A 117 11.08 -8.07 7.68
C ASP A 117 11.49 -8.31 6.24
N PHE A 118 11.78 -7.23 5.51
CA PHE A 118 12.22 -7.27 4.12
C PHE A 118 13.73 -7.02 3.97
N GLY A 119 14.47 -7.01 5.07
CA GLY A 119 15.90 -6.73 5.05
C GLY A 119 16.26 -5.26 4.82
N ALA A 120 15.28 -4.37 4.88
CA ALA A 120 15.49 -2.93 4.69
C ALA A 120 15.87 -2.27 6.02
N ASP A 121 17.04 -2.59 6.55
CA ASP A 121 17.47 -2.22 7.91
C ASP A 121 18.46 -1.04 7.97
N GLY A 122 18.75 -0.41 6.85
CA GLY A 122 19.64 0.75 6.81
C GLY A 122 19.11 1.91 7.63
N TYR A 123 20.03 2.74 8.13
CA TYR A 123 19.73 3.94 8.91
C TYR A 123 18.93 3.67 10.19
N SER A 124 19.16 2.53 10.85
CA SER A 124 18.38 2.09 12.01
C SER A 124 18.40 3.06 13.19
N LEU A 125 19.46 3.87 13.33
CA LEU A 125 19.58 4.87 14.39
C LEU A 125 18.82 6.17 14.08
N LEU A 126 18.47 6.40 12.81
CA LEU A 126 17.85 7.64 12.35
C LEU A 126 16.40 7.46 11.91
N VAL A 127 16.03 6.26 11.46
CA VAL A 127 14.71 5.98 10.89
C VAL A 127 14.10 4.76 11.58
N GLY A 128 12.86 4.89 12.01
CA GLY A 128 12.14 3.79 12.64
C GLY A 128 11.94 2.59 11.73
N LYS A 129 11.71 1.44 12.33
CA LYS A 129 11.49 0.19 11.58
C LYS A 129 10.13 0.10 10.91
N GLU A 130 9.14 0.86 11.38
CA GLU A 130 7.80 0.81 10.83
C GLU A 130 7.59 1.90 9.78
N ILE A 131 7.00 1.49 8.67
CA ILE A 131 6.54 2.40 7.63
C ILE A 131 5.02 2.42 7.69
N GLU A 132 4.44 3.58 7.99
CA GLU A 132 3.00 3.76 7.95
C GLU A 132 2.60 4.25 6.56
N LEU A 133 1.63 3.57 5.96
CA LEU A 133 1.12 3.88 4.64
C LEU A 133 -0.31 4.42 4.78
N ASN A 134 -0.55 5.57 4.16
CA ASN A 134 -1.88 6.18 4.09
C ASN A 134 -2.14 6.63 2.67
N SER A 135 -3.34 6.38 2.17
CA SER A 135 -3.76 6.84 0.86
C SER A 135 -5.26 7.01 0.82
N ASN A 136 -5.74 7.70 -0.19
CA ASN A 136 -7.16 7.81 -0.49
C ASN A 136 -7.40 7.26 -1.88
N ILE A 137 -8.45 6.46 -2.03
CA ILE A 137 -8.85 5.95 -3.33
C ILE A 137 -10.30 6.32 -3.62
N LYS A 138 -10.57 6.49 -4.89
CA LYS A 138 -11.88 6.79 -5.41
C LYS A 138 -12.28 5.65 -6.34
N LEU A 139 -13.37 4.98 -6.01
CA LEU A 139 -13.91 3.92 -6.84
C LEU A 139 -15.09 4.47 -7.64
N ILE A 140 -15.07 4.21 -8.92
CA ILE A 140 -16.16 4.59 -9.82
C ILE A 140 -16.92 3.32 -10.18
N LYS A 141 -18.23 3.34 -9.97
CA LYS A 141 -19.08 2.20 -10.29
C LYS A 141 -19.00 1.93 -11.79
N LYS A 142 -18.71 0.70 -12.14
CA LYS A 142 -18.69 0.26 -13.53
C LYS A 142 -20.12 0.01 -14.00
N GLU A 143 -20.51 0.69 -15.05
CA GLU A 143 -21.81 0.50 -15.67
C GLU A 143 -21.86 -0.80 -16.50
#